data_671d06ee65013fbe05897f91d18dee7c
#
_entry.id   671d06ee65013fbe05897f91d18dee7c
#
_cell.length_a   1.000
_cell.length_b   1.000
_cell.length_c   1.000
_cell.angle_alpha   90.00
_cell.angle_beta   90.00
_cell.angle_gamma   90.00
#
_symmetry.space_group_name_H-M   'P 1'
#
loop_
_entity.id
_entity.type
_entity.pdbx_description
1 polymer ?
#
loop_
_entity_poly.entity_id
_entity_poly.type
_entity_poly.pdbx_seq_one_letter_code
_entity_poly.pdbx_strand_id
1 'polypeptide(L)'
;MSKHSIVRWGKIMGAYLLVAAVAALGWLWCALPEKVYLEPEQTLTLPRFGWVEPLRGHGSRNVASTRAAGSYQTTLALGGWLPVKTIRATVMQRPMVTVCGTPFGVKMFSEGALVVGFSEVHTAAGTINPAKQAGLRLGDRVIRMGNTVTETNEQVHAALEAAAGAAVEVVYVRKGEQRQTTLLPVWDTQNAQWRAGMWVRDSSAGVGTLTFVDAQAGVFAGLGHPISDSDTGERVALRSGEIVACQIVGCTGGTAGSPGELKGKFISDHALGRICINGENGVYGTVSTAIAGQQTELAFAQEVLPGAAEILTTTSGETPRSYRVYIEKVNDADPHRNMVLRVTDPALLAQTGGIVQGMSGSPILQNGRLVGAVTHVLVNDPTRGYGIFAQTMLEQTHSVPGTDAAA
;
A
#
# COMPACT_ATOMS: atom_id res chain seq x y z
N MET A 1 62.56 -2.47 -1.59
CA MET A 1 61.49 -3.40 -1.18
C MET A 1 61.92 -4.82 -1.59
N SER A 2 61.92 -5.78 -0.68
CA SER A 2 62.33 -7.16 -1.01
C SER A 2 61.26 -7.82 -1.91
N LYS A 3 61.64 -8.73 -2.79
CA LYS A 3 60.74 -9.52 -3.65
C LYS A 3 59.59 -10.19 -2.86
N HIS A 4 59.88 -10.61 -1.62
CA HIS A 4 58.87 -11.21 -0.72
C HIS A 4 57.77 -10.22 -0.26
N SER A 5 58.13 -8.95 -0.07
CA SER A 5 57.15 -7.90 0.29
C SER A 5 56.18 -7.63 -0.87
N ILE A 6 56.65 -7.55 -2.10
CA ILE A 6 55.83 -7.30 -3.29
C ILE A 6 54.83 -8.45 -3.51
N VAL A 7 55.28 -9.73 -3.38
CA VAL A 7 54.41 -10.91 -3.53
C VAL A 7 53.35 -10.95 -2.43
N ARG A 8 53.66 -10.57 -1.19
CA ARG A 8 52.73 -10.53 -0.07
C ARG A 8 51.66 -9.45 -0.29
N TRP A 9 52.06 -8.26 -0.73
CA TRP A 9 51.11 -7.16 -1.07
C TRP A 9 50.24 -7.54 -2.27
N GLY A 10 50.78 -8.21 -3.28
CA GLY A 10 49.97 -8.70 -4.43
C GLY A 10 48.90 -9.71 -4.01
N LYS A 11 49.21 -10.65 -3.10
CA LYS A 11 48.26 -11.62 -2.55
C LYS A 11 47.15 -10.90 -1.73
N ILE A 12 47.53 -9.93 -0.91
CA ILE A 12 46.59 -9.15 -0.10
C ILE A 12 45.65 -8.33 -1.01
N MET A 13 46.20 -7.62 -2.00
CA MET A 13 45.38 -6.90 -2.99
C MET A 13 44.44 -7.81 -3.78
N GLY A 14 44.96 -8.99 -4.21
CA GLY A 14 44.11 -9.98 -4.89
C GLY A 14 42.94 -10.48 -4.04
N ALA A 15 43.17 -10.72 -2.74
CA ALA A 15 42.12 -11.10 -1.80
C ALA A 15 41.05 -9.97 -1.62
N TYR A 16 41.51 -8.73 -1.51
CA TYR A 16 40.55 -7.59 -1.44
C TYR A 16 39.74 -7.44 -2.72
N LEU A 17 40.35 -7.58 -3.90
CA LEU A 17 39.65 -7.52 -5.17
C LEU A 17 38.63 -8.66 -5.31
N LEU A 18 38.97 -9.86 -4.87
CA LEU A 18 38.06 -11.01 -4.88
C LEU A 18 36.85 -10.75 -3.97
N VAL A 19 37.07 -10.27 -2.74
CA VAL A 19 35.99 -9.94 -1.80
C VAL A 19 35.12 -8.86 -2.37
N ALA A 20 35.68 -7.80 -2.95
CA ALA A 20 34.93 -6.71 -3.59
C ALA A 20 34.10 -7.22 -4.78
N ALA A 21 34.63 -8.10 -5.62
CA ALA A 21 33.94 -8.72 -6.74
C ALA A 21 32.75 -9.58 -6.26
N VAL A 22 32.95 -10.42 -5.23
CA VAL A 22 31.89 -11.24 -4.65
C VAL A 22 30.80 -10.35 -4.04
N ALA A 23 31.17 -9.29 -3.32
CA ALA A 23 30.21 -8.33 -2.75
C ALA A 23 29.43 -7.59 -3.85
N ALA A 24 30.08 -7.20 -4.94
CA ALA A 24 29.44 -6.56 -6.08
C ALA A 24 28.45 -7.49 -6.80
N LEU A 25 28.82 -8.77 -7.00
CA LEU A 25 27.92 -9.76 -7.58
C LEU A 25 26.74 -10.06 -6.65
N GLY A 26 26.95 -10.14 -5.34
CA GLY A 26 25.89 -10.31 -4.35
C GLY A 26 24.91 -9.12 -4.34
N TRP A 27 25.45 -7.91 -4.36
CA TRP A 27 24.65 -6.70 -4.50
C TRP A 27 23.83 -6.70 -5.79
N LEU A 28 24.46 -7.03 -6.91
CA LEU A 28 23.80 -7.11 -8.21
C LEU A 28 22.69 -8.16 -8.21
N TRP A 29 22.96 -9.33 -7.64
CA TRP A 29 21.97 -10.41 -7.53
C TRP A 29 20.71 -9.94 -6.75
N CYS A 30 20.88 -9.18 -5.66
CA CYS A 30 19.79 -8.59 -4.89
C CYS A 30 19.07 -7.44 -5.63
N ALA A 31 19.81 -6.66 -6.43
CA ALA A 31 19.28 -5.51 -7.13
C ALA A 31 18.49 -5.87 -8.41
N LEU A 32 18.77 -7.04 -9.00
CA LEU A 32 18.09 -7.49 -10.21
C LEU A 32 16.67 -7.99 -9.89
N PRO A 33 15.67 -7.68 -10.73
CA PRO A 33 14.30 -8.13 -10.57
C PRO A 33 14.19 -9.65 -10.60
N GLU A 34 13.15 -10.22 -9.98
CA GLU A 34 12.83 -11.65 -10.06
C GLU A 34 11.90 -11.97 -11.23
N LYS A 35 11.13 -10.99 -11.64
CA LYS A 35 10.17 -11.06 -12.75
C LYS A 35 10.37 -9.88 -13.68
N VAL A 36 10.19 -10.11 -14.97
CA VAL A 36 10.12 -9.07 -16.00
C VAL A 36 8.96 -9.32 -16.94
N TYR A 37 8.45 -8.28 -17.55
CA TYR A 37 7.34 -8.36 -18.47
C TYR A 37 7.77 -7.79 -19.82
N LEU A 38 7.30 -8.42 -20.88
CA LEU A 38 7.66 -8.07 -22.25
C LEU A 38 6.41 -8.06 -23.12
N GLU A 39 6.39 -7.17 -24.09
CA GLU A 39 5.41 -7.26 -25.17
C GLU A 39 5.81 -8.36 -26.16
N PRO A 40 4.85 -8.92 -26.91
CA PRO A 40 5.18 -9.83 -28.02
C PRO A 40 6.24 -9.21 -28.94
N GLU A 41 7.24 -10.00 -29.31
CA GLU A 41 8.36 -9.60 -30.18
C GLU A 41 9.37 -8.60 -29.54
N GLN A 42 9.16 -8.16 -28.29
CA GLN A 42 10.09 -7.29 -27.56
C GLN A 42 11.32 -8.09 -27.10
N THR A 43 12.50 -7.50 -27.25
CA THR A 43 13.73 -8.06 -26.66
C THR A 43 13.85 -7.69 -25.20
N LEU A 44 14.31 -8.65 -24.38
CA LEU A 44 14.57 -8.39 -22.98
C LEU A 44 15.71 -7.38 -22.81
N THR A 45 15.38 -6.21 -22.29
CA THR A 45 16.33 -5.18 -21.89
C THR A 45 16.03 -4.73 -20.47
N LEU A 46 17.08 -4.41 -19.73
CA LEU A 46 16.97 -3.85 -18.38
C LEU A 46 17.62 -2.46 -18.39
N PRO A 47 16.85 -1.38 -18.67
CA PRO A 47 17.43 -0.04 -18.86
C PRO A 47 18.25 0.46 -17.67
N ARG A 48 17.91 0.06 -16.43
CA ARG A 48 18.67 0.39 -15.21
C ARG A 48 19.99 -0.40 -15.08
N PHE A 49 20.12 -1.52 -15.80
CA PHE A 49 21.26 -2.43 -15.78
C PHE A 49 21.72 -2.74 -17.20
N GLY A 50 21.98 -1.71 -18.02
CA GLY A 50 22.28 -1.85 -19.45
C GLY A 50 23.49 -2.75 -19.80
N TRP A 51 24.27 -3.14 -18.80
CA TRP A 51 25.40 -4.09 -18.89
C TRP A 51 25.01 -5.52 -18.49
N VAL A 52 23.73 -5.76 -18.12
CA VAL A 52 23.16 -7.08 -17.84
C VAL A 52 22.28 -7.48 -19.02
N GLU A 53 22.58 -8.62 -19.61
CA GLU A 53 21.89 -9.16 -20.79
C GLU A 53 21.46 -10.62 -20.51
N PRO A 54 20.54 -11.18 -21.29
CA PRO A 54 20.31 -12.63 -21.27
C PRO A 54 21.59 -13.39 -21.60
N LEU A 55 21.83 -14.52 -20.91
CA LEU A 55 23.01 -15.36 -21.11
C LEU A 55 23.09 -15.83 -22.57
N ARG A 56 24.21 -15.60 -23.23
CA ARG A 56 24.49 -16.06 -24.59
C ARG A 56 24.90 -17.54 -24.56
N GLY A 57 24.16 -18.42 -25.25
CA GLY A 57 24.49 -19.83 -25.31
C GLY A 57 23.59 -20.65 -26.23
N HIS A 58 24.08 -21.83 -26.64
CA HIS A 58 23.34 -22.84 -27.40
C HIS A 58 22.20 -23.40 -26.53
N GLY A 59 20.97 -23.07 -26.81
CA GLY A 59 19.79 -23.47 -26.05
C GLY A 59 19.07 -22.36 -25.29
N SER A 60 19.70 -21.21 -25.07
CA SER A 60 18.97 -20.01 -24.66
C SER A 60 18.20 -19.53 -25.87
N ARG A 61 16.87 -19.78 -25.89
CA ARG A 61 15.99 -19.08 -26.80
C ARG A 61 16.13 -17.61 -26.46
N ASN A 62 16.99 -16.89 -27.18
CA ASN A 62 16.96 -15.43 -27.26
C ASN A 62 15.61 -15.08 -27.87
N VAL A 63 14.61 -14.93 -27.04
CA VAL A 63 13.25 -14.90 -27.45
C VAL A 63 12.88 -13.50 -27.84
N ALA A 64 13.24 -13.16 -29.04
CA ALA A 64 12.48 -12.23 -29.85
C ALA A 64 11.27 -12.88 -30.54
N SER A 65 10.98 -14.19 -30.32
CA SER A 65 10.08 -14.92 -31.24
C SER A 65 8.95 -15.74 -30.58
N THR A 66 8.55 -15.49 -29.34
CA THR A 66 7.29 -16.08 -28.86
C THR A 66 6.15 -15.11 -29.13
N ARG A 67 5.51 -15.31 -30.30
CA ARG A 67 4.24 -14.66 -30.69
C ARG A 67 3.06 -15.03 -29.78
N ALA A 68 3.26 -15.89 -28.78
CA ALA A 68 2.22 -16.34 -27.87
C ALA A 68 2.48 -15.79 -26.46
N ALA A 69 1.43 -15.32 -25.79
CA ALA A 69 1.45 -15.02 -24.37
C ALA A 69 1.93 -16.23 -23.57
N GLY A 70 2.82 -16.01 -22.60
CA GLY A 70 3.36 -17.08 -21.76
C GLY A 70 4.54 -16.66 -20.91
N SER A 71 4.92 -17.50 -19.95
CA SER A 71 6.06 -17.27 -19.06
C SER A 71 7.18 -18.26 -19.34
N TYR A 72 8.41 -17.80 -19.30
CA TYR A 72 9.61 -18.64 -19.42
C TYR A 72 10.67 -18.19 -18.42
N GLN A 73 11.63 -19.05 -18.14
CA GLN A 73 12.79 -18.70 -17.33
C GLN A 73 13.96 -18.32 -18.24
N THR A 74 14.67 -17.26 -17.85
CA THR A 74 15.89 -16.83 -18.51
C THR A 74 16.95 -16.47 -17.48
N THR A 75 18.22 -16.69 -17.80
CA THR A 75 19.33 -16.32 -16.93
C THR A 75 19.91 -15.00 -17.40
N LEU A 76 19.98 -14.04 -16.49
CA LEU A 76 20.67 -12.77 -16.69
C LEU A 76 22.16 -12.96 -16.44
N ALA A 77 22.95 -12.35 -17.29
CA ALA A 77 24.42 -12.46 -17.26
C ALA A 77 25.06 -11.08 -17.45
N LEU A 78 26.19 -10.91 -16.79
CA LEU A 78 27.04 -9.73 -16.96
C LEU A 78 27.70 -9.80 -18.36
N GLY A 79 27.45 -8.77 -19.20
CA GLY A 79 27.92 -8.75 -20.59
C GLY A 79 27.44 -9.92 -21.44
N GLY A 80 26.42 -10.66 -21.01
CA GLY A 80 25.88 -11.83 -21.67
C GLY A 80 26.69 -13.14 -21.47
N TRP A 81 27.74 -13.12 -20.63
CA TRP A 81 28.64 -14.27 -20.45
C TRP A 81 28.68 -14.80 -19.00
N LEU A 82 28.79 -13.94 -18.00
CA LEU A 82 28.88 -14.37 -16.61
C LEU A 82 27.48 -14.45 -15.99
N PRO A 83 26.92 -15.65 -15.74
CA PRO A 83 25.58 -15.79 -15.20
C PRO A 83 25.48 -15.20 -13.79
N VAL A 84 24.41 -14.44 -13.52
CA VAL A 84 24.17 -13.76 -12.24
C VAL A 84 22.89 -14.26 -11.59
N LYS A 85 21.75 -14.19 -12.29
CA LYS A 85 20.43 -14.51 -11.72
C LYS A 85 19.49 -15.11 -12.76
N THR A 86 18.78 -16.17 -12.40
CA THR A 86 17.67 -16.68 -13.21
C THR A 86 16.39 -16.00 -12.80
N ILE A 87 15.66 -15.45 -13.77
CA ILE A 87 14.43 -14.69 -13.60
C ILE A 87 13.31 -15.30 -14.43
N ARG A 88 12.07 -14.93 -14.08
CA ARG A 88 10.89 -15.25 -14.89
C ARG A 88 10.59 -14.09 -15.83
N ALA A 89 10.52 -14.35 -17.11
CA ALA A 89 10.05 -13.43 -18.12
C ALA A 89 8.63 -13.83 -18.56
N THR A 90 7.69 -12.87 -18.54
CA THR A 90 6.30 -13.07 -18.96
C THR A 90 6.02 -12.20 -20.18
N VAL A 91 5.57 -12.83 -21.26
CA VAL A 91 5.13 -12.14 -22.48
C VAL A 91 3.64 -11.89 -22.39
N MET A 92 3.22 -10.64 -22.48
CA MET A 92 1.81 -10.25 -22.42
C MET A 92 1.57 -8.96 -23.19
N GLN A 93 0.32 -8.75 -23.61
CA GLN A 93 -0.08 -7.44 -24.12
C GLN A 93 0.06 -6.39 -23.00
N ARG A 94 0.48 -5.18 -23.38
CA ARG A 94 0.61 -4.08 -22.42
C ARG A 94 -0.77 -3.72 -21.87
N PRO A 95 -0.95 -3.73 -20.54
CA PRO A 95 -2.23 -3.36 -19.96
C PRO A 95 -2.57 -1.88 -20.22
N MET A 96 -3.84 -1.64 -20.53
CA MET A 96 -4.43 -0.31 -20.65
C MET A 96 -5.37 -0.09 -19.48
N VAL A 97 -5.22 1.02 -18.77
CA VAL A 97 -6.06 1.37 -17.62
C VAL A 97 -6.57 2.81 -17.73
N THR A 98 -7.68 3.11 -17.08
CA THR A 98 -8.18 4.48 -16.94
C THR A 98 -7.50 5.13 -15.74
N VAL A 99 -6.53 6.00 -15.98
CA VAL A 99 -5.84 6.77 -14.93
C VAL A 99 -6.73 7.87 -14.42
N CYS A 100 -6.86 8.00 -13.10
CA CYS A 100 -7.84 8.88 -12.45
C CYS A 100 -7.19 10.10 -11.78
N GLY A 101 -6.58 9.97 -10.61
CA GLY A 101 -6.07 11.10 -9.81
C GLY A 101 -7.16 11.87 -9.05
N THR A 102 -8.41 11.41 -9.13
CA THR A 102 -9.57 12.00 -8.44
C THR A 102 -9.58 11.63 -6.95
N PRO A 103 -10.04 12.53 -6.07
CA PRO A 103 -10.23 12.18 -4.67
C PRO A 103 -11.41 11.24 -4.52
N PHE A 104 -11.32 10.31 -3.61
CA PHE A 104 -12.44 9.49 -3.20
C PHE A 104 -12.52 9.38 -1.68
N GLY A 105 -13.75 9.29 -1.18
CA GLY A 105 -14.03 8.99 0.21
C GLY A 105 -14.03 7.48 0.42
N VAL A 106 -13.44 7.06 1.52
CA VAL A 106 -13.45 5.67 1.99
C VAL A 106 -14.40 5.56 3.16
N LYS A 107 -15.33 4.60 3.11
CA LYS A 107 -16.10 4.15 4.26
C LYS A 107 -15.79 2.67 4.47
N MET A 108 -15.13 2.34 5.58
CA MET A 108 -14.78 0.95 5.91
C MET A 108 -15.40 0.53 7.23
N PHE A 109 -15.91 -0.68 7.28
CA PHE A 109 -16.40 -1.34 8.49
C PHE A 109 -15.48 -2.51 8.83
N SER A 110 -15.05 -2.56 10.10
CA SER A 110 -14.11 -3.58 10.55
C SER A 110 -14.82 -4.90 10.89
N GLU A 111 -14.09 -6.00 10.82
CA GLU A 111 -14.50 -7.25 11.45
C GLU A 111 -14.36 -7.12 12.96
N GLY A 112 -15.47 -6.98 13.68
CA GLY A 112 -15.50 -6.78 15.12
C GLY A 112 -15.19 -5.34 15.55
N ALA A 113 -15.45 -5.05 16.82
CA ALA A 113 -15.25 -3.75 17.44
C ALA A 113 -13.81 -3.61 17.93
N LEU A 114 -13.05 -2.66 17.33
CA LEU A 114 -11.64 -2.40 17.67
C LEU A 114 -11.53 -1.58 18.96
N VAL A 115 -10.77 -2.05 19.93
CA VAL A 115 -10.48 -1.32 21.18
C VAL A 115 -9.47 -0.20 20.88
N VAL A 116 -9.92 1.05 20.91
CA VAL A 116 -9.11 2.24 20.60
C VAL A 116 -8.77 3.08 21.82
N GLY A 117 -9.33 2.77 22.98
CA GLY A 117 -9.06 3.49 24.21
C GLY A 117 -9.68 2.86 25.46
N PHE A 118 -9.32 3.41 26.61
CA PHE A 118 -9.88 3.04 27.89
C PHE A 118 -10.24 4.28 28.71
N SER A 119 -11.32 4.17 29.49
CA SER A 119 -11.72 5.15 30.48
C SER A 119 -12.11 4.48 31.80
N GLU A 120 -11.90 5.16 32.90
CA GLU A 120 -12.41 4.72 34.20
C GLU A 120 -13.94 4.80 34.22
N VAL A 121 -14.59 3.85 34.87
CA VAL A 121 -16.04 3.82 35.08
C VAL A 121 -16.33 4.17 36.53
N HIS A 122 -17.21 5.13 36.76
CA HIS A 122 -17.61 5.58 38.09
C HIS A 122 -18.69 4.68 38.67
N THR A 123 -18.38 4.02 39.75
CA THR A 123 -19.32 3.14 40.49
C THR A 123 -19.58 3.69 41.89
N ALA A 124 -20.56 3.16 42.59
CA ALA A 124 -20.82 3.49 43.99
C ALA A 124 -19.64 3.17 44.93
N ALA A 125 -18.75 2.26 44.53
CA ALA A 125 -17.58 1.85 45.32
C ALA A 125 -16.25 2.55 44.89
N GLY A 126 -16.31 3.47 43.91
CA GLY A 126 -15.14 4.15 43.35
C GLY A 126 -15.00 3.95 41.84
N THR A 127 -13.80 4.23 41.31
CA THR A 127 -13.51 4.09 39.88
C THR A 127 -12.83 2.77 39.56
N ILE A 128 -13.20 2.15 38.43
CA ILE A 128 -12.69 0.86 37.99
C ILE A 128 -12.65 0.80 36.47
N ASN A 129 -11.78 -0.03 35.89
CA ASN A 129 -11.80 -0.34 34.48
C ASN A 129 -11.91 -1.85 34.24
N PRO A 130 -13.13 -2.37 34.00
CA PRO A 130 -13.37 -3.79 33.79
C PRO A 130 -12.63 -4.40 32.60
N ALA A 131 -12.53 -3.68 31.48
CA ALA A 131 -11.86 -4.17 30.29
C ALA A 131 -10.34 -4.36 30.51
N LYS A 132 -9.67 -3.43 31.21
CA LYS A 132 -8.27 -3.60 31.60
C LYS A 132 -8.08 -4.76 32.57
N GLN A 133 -8.99 -4.93 33.53
CA GLN A 133 -8.96 -6.06 34.49
C GLN A 133 -9.16 -7.41 33.77
N ALA A 134 -9.99 -7.45 32.73
CA ALA A 134 -10.15 -8.60 31.86
C ALA A 134 -8.94 -8.86 30.95
N GLY A 135 -7.92 -7.97 30.95
CA GLY A 135 -6.70 -8.13 30.15
C GLY A 135 -6.83 -7.69 28.69
N LEU A 136 -7.89 -6.96 28.34
CA LEU A 136 -8.02 -6.34 27.03
C LEU A 136 -6.99 -5.21 26.84
N ARG A 137 -6.56 -4.98 25.60
CA ARG A 137 -5.52 -4.01 25.22
C ARG A 137 -5.97 -3.19 24.02
N LEU A 138 -5.31 -2.07 23.79
CA LEU A 138 -5.44 -1.32 22.52
C LEU A 138 -5.09 -2.23 21.35
N GLY A 139 -5.87 -2.14 20.28
CA GLY A 139 -5.72 -2.97 19.09
C GLY A 139 -6.42 -4.34 19.17
N ASP A 140 -7.01 -4.73 20.31
CA ASP A 140 -7.85 -5.92 20.37
C ASP A 140 -9.14 -5.71 19.58
N ARG A 141 -9.52 -6.65 18.72
CA ARG A 141 -10.81 -6.64 18.03
C ARG A 141 -11.76 -7.59 18.74
N VAL A 142 -12.76 -7.03 19.41
CA VAL A 142 -13.81 -7.81 20.06
C VAL A 142 -14.79 -8.31 19.00
N ILE A 143 -14.88 -9.63 18.82
CA ILE A 143 -15.70 -10.25 17.78
C ILE A 143 -16.97 -10.92 18.34
N ARG A 144 -17.00 -11.21 19.65
CA ARG A 144 -18.18 -11.75 20.32
C ARG A 144 -18.15 -11.44 21.83
N MET A 145 -19.31 -11.10 22.38
CA MET A 145 -19.54 -10.98 23.82
C MET A 145 -20.75 -11.83 24.22
N GLY A 146 -20.53 -12.86 25.05
CA GLY A 146 -21.55 -13.86 25.34
C GLY A 146 -22.04 -14.51 24.03
N ASN A 147 -23.36 -14.41 23.77
CA ASN A 147 -23.98 -14.91 22.54
C ASN A 147 -24.08 -13.86 21.42
N THR A 148 -23.64 -12.61 21.66
CA THR A 148 -23.76 -11.52 20.70
C THR A 148 -22.47 -11.39 19.87
N VAL A 149 -22.57 -11.47 18.54
CA VAL A 149 -21.51 -11.05 17.63
C VAL A 149 -21.36 -9.54 17.71
N THR A 150 -20.16 -9.03 17.87
CA THR A 150 -19.88 -7.60 18.11
C THR A 150 -19.21 -6.95 16.90
N GLU A 151 -19.99 -6.73 15.86
CA GLU A 151 -19.54 -6.03 14.64
C GLU A 151 -19.70 -4.52 14.73
N THR A 152 -20.57 -4.03 15.62
CA THR A 152 -20.85 -2.59 15.80
C THR A 152 -20.75 -2.16 17.26
N ASN A 153 -20.60 -0.86 17.48
CA ASN A 153 -20.57 -0.26 18.81
C ASN A 153 -21.88 -0.52 19.56
N GLU A 154 -23.03 -0.48 18.86
CA GLU A 154 -24.35 -0.73 19.42
C GLU A 154 -24.47 -2.19 19.91
N GLN A 155 -23.89 -3.15 19.17
CA GLN A 155 -23.91 -4.56 19.59
C GLN A 155 -23.06 -4.80 20.84
N VAL A 156 -21.90 -4.12 20.96
CA VAL A 156 -21.08 -4.13 22.17
C VAL A 156 -21.88 -3.59 23.36
N HIS A 157 -22.52 -2.44 23.18
CA HIS A 157 -23.37 -1.85 24.23
C HIS A 157 -24.53 -2.76 24.62
N ALA A 158 -25.25 -3.30 23.63
CA ALA A 158 -26.35 -4.24 23.89
C ALA A 158 -25.91 -5.49 24.64
N ALA A 159 -24.71 -6.03 24.35
CA ALA A 159 -24.16 -7.18 25.06
C ALA A 159 -23.82 -6.85 26.52
N LEU A 160 -23.30 -5.65 26.81
CA LEU A 160 -23.04 -5.18 28.16
C LEU A 160 -24.34 -4.98 28.97
N GLU A 161 -25.37 -4.40 28.37
CA GLU A 161 -26.67 -4.22 28.98
C GLU A 161 -27.37 -5.57 29.26
N ALA A 162 -27.28 -6.51 28.31
CA ALA A 162 -27.84 -7.86 28.48
C ALA A 162 -27.14 -8.66 29.60
N ALA A 163 -25.84 -8.42 29.80
CA ALA A 163 -25.10 -9.04 30.90
C ALA A 163 -25.50 -8.50 32.27
N ALA A 164 -25.99 -7.24 32.37
CA ALA A 164 -26.53 -6.63 33.57
C ALA A 164 -25.67 -6.86 34.85
N GLY A 165 -24.35 -6.75 34.68
CA GLY A 165 -23.39 -6.98 35.76
C GLY A 165 -22.95 -8.43 35.95
N ALA A 166 -23.52 -9.39 35.21
CA ALA A 166 -23.02 -10.76 35.21
C ALA A 166 -21.72 -10.86 34.37
N ALA A 167 -20.89 -11.85 34.71
CA ALA A 167 -19.70 -12.15 33.96
C ALA A 167 -20.04 -12.57 32.52
N VAL A 168 -19.40 -11.94 31.53
CA VAL A 168 -19.59 -12.21 30.10
C VAL A 168 -18.28 -12.68 29.48
N GLU A 169 -18.35 -13.76 28.69
CA GLU A 169 -17.22 -14.22 27.91
C GLU A 169 -16.99 -13.23 26.73
N VAL A 170 -15.76 -12.80 26.56
CA VAL A 170 -15.34 -11.95 25.46
C VAL A 170 -14.36 -12.71 24.58
N VAL A 171 -14.71 -12.90 23.32
CA VAL A 171 -13.82 -13.44 22.29
C VAL A 171 -13.29 -12.28 21.48
N TYR A 172 -11.96 -12.21 21.35
CA TYR A 172 -11.28 -11.13 20.65
C TYR A 172 -10.09 -11.65 19.85
N VAL A 173 -9.67 -10.87 18.86
CA VAL A 173 -8.48 -11.14 18.04
C VAL A 173 -7.39 -10.16 18.43
N ARG A 174 -6.19 -10.67 18.74
CA ARG A 174 -4.98 -9.89 19.03
C ARG A 174 -3.85 -10.36 18.14
N LYS A 175 -3.31 -9.51 17.29
CA LYS A 175 -2.22 -9.82 16.32
C LYS A 175 -2.54 -11.07 15.47
N GLY A 176 -3.78 -11.17 14.99
CA GLY A 176 -4.24 -12.30 14.17
C GLY A 176 -4.62 -13.57 14.92
N GLU A 177 -4.37 -13.65 16.23
CA GLU A 177 -4.73 -14.81 17.06
C GLU A 177 -6.04 -14.57 17.80
N GLN A 178 -6.97 -15.51 17.70
CA GLN A 178 -8.21 -15.50 18.48
C GLN A 178 -7.93 -15.90 19.92
N ARG A 179 -8.45 -15.13 20.85
CA ARG A 179 -8.33 -15.32 22.31
C ARG A 179 -9.67 -15.11 22.98
N GLN A 180 -9.77 -15.55 24.25
CA GLN A 180 -10.96 -15.33 25.06
C GLN A 180 -10.58 -14.89 26.47
N THR A 181 -11.49 -14.13 27.09
CA THR A 181 -11.39 -13.70 28.48
C THR A 181 -12.78 -13.52 29.05
N THR A 182 -12.86 -13.34 30.38
CA THR A 182 -14.11 -13.04 31.07
C THR A 182 -14.07 -11.58 31.51
N LEU A 183 -15.13 -10.84 31.20
CA LEU A 183 -15.33 -9.44 31.57
C LEU A 183 -16.52 -9.31 32.48
N LEU A 184 -16.39 -8.54 33.55
CA LEU A 184 -17.47 -8.23 34.49
C LEU A 184 -17.90 -6.77 34.27
N PRO A 185 -19.01 -6.48 33.55
CA PRO A 185 -19.49 -5.12 33.39
C PRO A 185 -19.88 -4.51 34.74
N VAL A 186 -19.70 -3.19 34.87
CA VAL A 186 -20.07 -2.46 36.07
C VAL A 186 -21.09 -1.37 35.75
N TRP A 187 -21.94 -1.04 36.72
CA TRP A 187 -22.91 0.03 36.60
C TRP A 187 -22.22 1.39 36.70
N ASP A 188 -22.27 2.16 35.66
CA ASP A 188 -21.79 3.56 35.66
C ASP A 188 -22.84 4.46 36.29
N THR A 189 -22.53 4.97 37.47
CA THR A 189 -23.45 5.84 38.23
C THR A 189 -23.64 7.22 37.61
N GLN A 190 -22.70 7.68 36.75
CA GLN A 190 -22.81 8.98 36.08
C GLN A 190 -23.68 8.91 34.82
N ASN A 191 -23.60 7.79 34.09
CA ASN A 191 -24.29 7.65 32.82
C ASN A 191 -25.49 6.69 32.89
N ALA A 192 -25.74 6.07 34.05
CA ALA A 192 -26.86 5.16 34.30
C ALA A 192 -26.92 4.00 33.27
N GLN A 193 -25.81 3.29 33.03
CA GLN A 193 -25.70 2.19 32.08
C GLN A 193 -24.58 1.22 32.48
N TRP A 194 -24.64 -0.01 31.98
CA TRP A 194 -23.58 -1.01 32.15
C TRP A 194 -22.39 -0.71 31.22
N ARG A 195 -21.18 -0.67 31.79
CA ARG A 195 -19.95 -0.32 31.04
C ARG A 195 -18.81 -1.30 31.30
N ALA A 196 -17.94 -1.40 30.30
CA ALA A 196 -16.66 -2.11 30.35
C ALA A 196 -15.45 -1.17 30.56
N GLY A 197 -15.60 0.15 30.38
CA GLY A 197 -14.50 1.10 30.47
C GLY A 197 -13.56 1.05 29.28
N MET A 198 -14.07 0.68 28.10
CA MET A 198 -13.31 0.72 26.83
C MET A 198 -14.04 1.55 25.79
N TRP A 199 -13.25 2.17 24.93
CA TRP A 199 -13.71 2.83 23.72
C TRP A 199 -13.49 1.87 22.56
N VAL A 200 -14.53 1.69 21.74
CA VAL A 200 -14.47 0.80 20.59
C VAL A 200 -14.84 1.54 19.32
N ARG A 201 -14.27 1.11 18.20
CA ARG A 201 -14.51 1.64 16.85
C ARG A 201 -14.85 0.48 15.91
N ASP A 202 -15.90 0.64 15.15
CA ASP A 202 -16.40 -0.36 14.19
C ASP A 202 -16.27 0.09 12.74
N SER A 203 -15.92 1.36 12.53
CA SER A 203 -15.83 1.94 11.20
C SER A 203 -14.69 2.96 11.11
N SER A 204 -14.19 3.14 9.92
CA SER A 204 -13.18 4.15 9.58
C SER A 204 -13.60 4.89 8.32
N ALA A 205 -13.44 6.20 8.31
CA ALA A 205 -13.64 7.04 7.15
C ALA A 205 -12.37 7.83 6.86
N GLY A 206 -12.11 8.05 5.58
CA GLY A 206 -10.92 8.78 5.15
C GLY A 206 -11.05 9.28 3.73
N VAL A 207 -10.02 10.00 3.29
CA VAL A 207 -9.90 10.51 1.93
C VAL A 207 -8.61 10.00 1.33
N GLY A 208 -8.66 9.60 0.07
CA GLY A 208 -7.51 9.17 -0.71
C GLY A 208 -7.65 9.56 -2.17
N THR A 209 -6.68 9.16 -2.98
CA THR A 209 -6.69 9.38 -4.42
C THR A 209 -6.83 8.04 -5.15
N LEU A 210 -7.76 8.00 -6.10
CA LEU A 210 -7.98 6.86 -6.98
C LEU A 210 -6.87 6.82 -8.03
N THR A 211 -6.15 5.72 -8.11
CA THR A 211 -5.00 5.59 -9.01
C THR A 211 -5.46 5.29 -10.42
N PHE A 212 -6.14 4.17 -10.59
CA PHE A 212 -6.68 3.76 -11.87
C PHE A 212 -7.89 2.85 -11.73
N VAL A 213 -8.62 2.71 -12.83
CA VAL A 213 -9.67 1.72 -13.03
C VAL A 213 -9.29 0.86 -14.22
N ASP A 214 -9.33 -0.45 -14.04
CA ASP A 214 -9.35 -1.41 -15.14
C ASP A 214 -10.83 -1.59 -15.55
N ALA A 215 -11.20 -0.95 -16.64
CA ALA A 215 -12.58 -0.94 -17.11
C ALA A 215 -13.02 -2.30 -17.68
N GLN A 216 -12.09 -3.15 -18.14
CA GLN A 216 -12.39 -4.49 -18.64
C GLN A 216 -12.72 -5.44 -17.50
N ALA A 217 -11.95 -5.40 -16.43
CA ALA A 217 -12.17 -6.20 -15.23
C ALA A 217 -13.22 -5.58 -14.28
N GLY A 218 -13.61 -4.32 -14.48
CA GLY A 218 -14.53 -3.61 -13.59
C GLY A 218 -13.98 -3.35 -12.19
N VAL A 219 -12.65 -3.19 -12.06
CA VAL A 219 -11.96 -3.03 -10.77
C VAL A 219 -11.24 -1.70 -10.67
N PHE A 220 -11.03 -1.24 -9.44
CA PHE A 220 -10.23 -0.06 -9.13
C PHE A 220 -9.02 -0.40 -8.25
N ALA A 221 -8.01 0.46 -8.32
CA ALA A 221 -6.86 0.51 -7.42
C ALA A 221 -6.68 1.92 -6.86
N GLY A 222 -6.39 2.03 -5.57
CA GLY A 222 -6.17 3.31 -4.89
C GLY A 222 -5.22 3.23 -3.72
N LEU A 223 -4.78 4.38 -3.21
CA LEU A 223 -3.92 4.62 -2.05
C LEU A 223 -2.47 4.12 -2.19
N GLY A 224 -2.22 2.91 -2.70
CA GLY A 224 -0.88 2.32 -2.75
C GLY A 224 -0.33 1.85 -1.40
N HIS A 225 -1.13 1.88 -0.34
CA HIS A 225 -0.83 1.38 1.01
C HIS A 225 -2.12 0.97 1.72
N PRO A 226 -2.05 0.19 2.84
CA PRO A 226 -3.25 -0.18 3.59
C PRO A 226 -3.88 1.02 4.30
N ILE A 227 -5.18 0.90 4.57
CA ILE A 227 -5.86 1.76 5.53
C ILE A 227 -5.64 1.17 6.91
N SER A 228 -5.05 1.99 7.78
CA SER A 228 -4.78 1.65 9.19
C SER A 228 -5.59 2.55 10.11
N ASP A 229 -5.92 2.03 11.29
CA ASP A 229 -6.56 2.80 12.34
C ASP A 229 -5.58 3.84 12.91
N SER A 230 -6.04 5.09 13.08
CA SER A 230 -5.19 6.21 13.49
C SER A 230 -4.68 6.12 14.93
N ASP A 231 -5.40 5.42 15.80
CA ASP A 231 -5.06 5.35 17.23
C ASP A 231 -4.15 4.16 17.54
N THR A 232 -4.33 3.07 16.81
CA THR A 232 -3.57 1.82 17.04
C THR A 232 -2.45 1.61 16.03
N GLY A 233 -2.53 2.23 14.84
CA GLY A 233 -1.63 2.01 13.71
C GLY A 233 -1.81 0.64 13.04
N GLU A 234 -2.73 -0.19 13.52
CA GLU A 234 -2.98 -1.51 12.95
C GLU A 234 -3.82 -1.39 11.67
N ARG A 235 -3.56 -2.27 10.70
CA ARG A 235 -4.36 -2.35 9.48
C ARG A 235 -5.81 -2.72 9.82
N VAL A 236 -6.76 -1.94 9.29
CA VAL A 236 -8.18 -2.22 9.46
C VAL A 236 -8.53 -3.54 8.79
N ALA A 237 -9.00 -4.51 9.58
CA ALA A 237 -9.51 -5.77 9.06
C ALA A 237 -10.87 -5.54 8.39
N LEU A 238 -10.92 -5.68 7.08
CA LEU A 238 -12.06 -5.34 6.25
C LEU A 238 -13.19 -6.37 6.40
N ARG A 239 -14.34 -5.96 6.92
CA ARG A 239 -15.62 -6.68 6.82
C ARG A 239 -16.36 -6.26 5.55
N SER A 240 -16.51 -4.97 5.36
CA SER A 240 -17.08 -4.35 4.17
C SER A 240 -16.55 -2.94 4.01
N GLY A 241 -16.59 -2.42 2.80
CA GLY A 241 -16.18 -1.05 2.54
C GLY A 241 -16.72 -0.54 1.22
N GLU A 242 -16.79 0.76 1.11
CA GLU A 242 -17.30 1.48 -0.05
C GLU A 242 -16.37 2.65 -0.39
N ILE A 243 -16.25 2.94 -1.67
CA ILE A 243 -15.72 4.20 -2.16
C ILE A 243 -16.87 5.11 -2.56
N VAL A 244 -16.79 6.38 -2.17
CA VAL A 244 -17.83 7.38 -2.44
C VAL A 244 -17.22 8.63 -3.06
N ALA A 245 -18.03 9.42 -3.74
CA ALA A 245 -17.59 10.68 -4.31
C ALA A 245 -17.16 11.65 -3.20
N CYS A 246 -16.03 12.30 -3.42
CA CYS A 246 -15.40 13.21 -2.46
C CYS A 246 -14.90 14.48 -3.16
N GLN A 247 -15.04 15.61 -2.51
CA GLN A 247 -14.50 16.89 -2.92
C GLN A 247 -13.48 17.38 -1.92
N ILE A 248 -12.35 17.89 -2.39
CA ILE A 248 -11.35 18.53 -1.54
C ILE A 248 -11.79 19.97 -1.25
N VAL A 249 -12.05 20.25 0.02
CA VAL A 249 -12.53 21.56 0.49
C VAL A 249 -11.45 22.40 1.15
N GLY A 250 -10.27 21.83 1.39
CA GLY A 250 -9.13 22.52 1.97
C GLY A 250 -7.89 21.64 2.06
N CYS A 251 -6.77 22.27 2.41
CA CYS A 251 -5.49 21.61 2.64
C CYS A 251 -4.80 22.24 3.85
N THR A 252 -4.26 21.40 4.72
CA THR A 252 -3.26 21.82 5.71
C THR A 252 -1.90 21.51 5.12
N GLY A 253 -1.05 22.52 4.95
CA GLY A 253 0.29 22.33 4.35
C GLY A 253 1.20 21.49 5.25
N GLY A 254 2.04 20.67 4.61
CA GLY A 254 3.07 19.88 5.29
C GLY A 254 4.30 20.72 5.63
N THR A 255 4.88 20.44 6.78
CA THR A 255 6.18 20.97 7.23
C THR A 255 7.02 19.84 7.80
N ALA A 256 8.33 20.05 7.92
CA ALA A 256 9.21 19.04 8.51
C ALA A 256 8.73 18.62 9.89
N GLY A 257 8.52 17.32 10.10
CA GLY A 257 8.01 16.74 11.35
C GLY A 257 6.49 16.77 11.50
N SER A 258 5.75 17.46 10.61
CA SER A 258 4.29 17.53 10.62
C SER A 258 3.74 17.38 9.20
N PRO A 259 3.37 16.17 8.81
CA PRO A 259 2.75 15.96 7.51
C PRO A 259 1.42 16.70 7.44
N GLY A 260 1.17 17.39 6.30
CA GLY A 260 -0.11 18.03 6.05
C GLY A 260 -1.18 17.05 5.62
N GLU A 261 -2.40 17.55 5.38
CA GLU A 261 -3.52 16.74 4.93
C GLU A 261 -4.47 17.48 3.98
N LEU A 262 -5.07 16.75 3.05
CA LEU A 262 -6.20 17.20 2.26
C LEU A 262 -7.49 16.99 3.06
N LYS A 263 -8.29 18.05 3.21
CA LYS A 263 -9.60 17.99 3.86
C LYS A 263 -10.65 17.71 2.82
N GLY A 264 -11.26 16.53 2.86
CA GLY A 264 -12.32 16.13 1.95
C GLY A 264 -13.69 16.18 2.59
N LYS A 265 -14.69 16.38 1.75
CA LYS A 265 -16.11 16.26 2.08
C LYS A 265 -16.75 15.25 1.15
N PHE A 266 -17.47 14.28 1.70
CA PHE A 266 -18.27 13.35 0.90
C PHE A 266 -19.46 14.13 0.31
N ILE A 267 -19.64 14.03 -0.99
CA ILE A 267 -20.66 14.78 -1.73
C ILE A 267 -21.85 13.90 -2.14
N SER A 268 -21.74 12.60 -1.93
CA SER A 268 -22.81 11.64 -2.19
C SER A 268 -22.71 10.48 -1.19
N ASP A 269 -23.87 9.93 -0.83
CA ASP A 269 -23.97 8.67 -0.08
C ASP A 269 -24.01 7.45 -1.01
N HIS A 270 -24.15 7.67 -2.33
CA HIS A 270 -24.10 6.57 -3.29
C HIS A 270 -22.67 6.07 -3.47
N ALA A 271 -22.50 4.77 -3.31
CA ALA A 271 -21.21 4.12 -3.52
C ALA A 271 -20.82 4.16 -5.01
N LEU A 272 -19.60 4.60 -5.30
CA LEU A 272 -18.97 4.50 -6.61
C LEU A 272 -18.46 3.08 -6.87
N GLY A 273 -18.22 2.34 -5.79
CA GLY A 273 -17.71 0.98 -5.83
C GLY A 273 -17.59 0.37 -4.44
N ARG A 274 -17.28 -0.92 -4.41
CA ARG A 274 -17.10 -1.69 -3.18
C ARG A 274 -15.63 -2.01 -2.97
N ILE A 275 -15.12 -1.79 -1.76
CA ILE A 275 -13.78 -2.23 -1.35
C ILE A 275 -13.84 -3.73 -1.03
N CYS A 276 -12.99 -4.51 -1.69
CA CYS A 276 -12.87 -5.94 -1.49
C CYS A 276 -11.57 -6.32 -0.76
N ILE A 277 -10.51 -5.51 -0.93
CA ILE A 277 -9.19 -5.78 -0.37
C ILE A 277 -8.63 -4.50 0.25
N ASN A 278 -8.23 -4.57 1.53
CA ASN A 278 -7.35 -3.61 2.20
C ASN A 278 -5.98 -4.28 2.38
N GLY A 279 -5.14 -4.18 1.35
CA GLY A 279 -3.87 -4.89 1.25
C GLY A 279 -2.66 -4.01 1.55
N GLU A 280 -1.47 -4.62 1.73
CA GLU A 280 -0.21 -3.91 1.99
C GLU A 280 0.14 -2.89 0.90
N ASN A 281 -0.29 -3.16 -0.33
CA ASN A 281 0.05 -2.38 -1.53
C ASN A 281 -1.10 -1.49 -2.01
N GLY A 282 -2.17 -1.33 -1.22
CA GLY A 282 -3.29 -0.47 -1.58
C GLY A 282 -4.66 -1.03 -1.23
N VAL A 283 -5.66 -0.30 -1.71
CA VAL A 283 -7.08 -0.65 -1.59
C VAL A 283 -7.62 -0.98 -2.97
N TYR A 284 -8.30 -2.11 -3.07
CA TYR A 284 -8.80 -2.66 -4.34
C TYR A 284 -10.25 -3.09 -4.19
N GLY A 285 -10.99 -3.03 -5.29
CA GLY A 285 -12.38 -3.44 -5.28
C GLY A 285 -13.05 -3.27 -6.63
N THR A 286 -14.35 -3.46 -6.67
CA THR A 286 -15.16 -3.34 -7.87
C THR A 286 -15.75 -1.94 -8.02
N VAL A 287 -15.88 -1.46 -9.25
CA VAL A 287 -16.60 -0.21 -9.54
C VAL A 287 -18.05 -0.50 -9.90
N SER A 288 -18.96 0.34 -9.40
CA SER A 288 -20.40 0.26 -9.69
C SER A 288 -20.83 1.22 -10.79
N THR A 289 -20.01 2.24 -11.09
CA THR A 289 -20.28 3.28 -12.07
C THR A 289 -19.02 3.59 -12.87
N ALA A 290 -19.19 4.10 -14.09
CA ALA A 290 -18.05 4.59 -14.88
C ALA A 290 -17.36 5.76 -14.15
N ILE A 291 -16.04 5.65 -13.98
CA ILE A 291 -15.21 6.70 -13.39
C ILE A 291 -14.41 7.37 -14.50
N ALA A 292 -14.45 8.70 -14.50
CA ALA A 292 -13.76 9.50 -15.51
C ALA A 292 -12.23 9.43 -15.32
N GLY A 293 -11.51 9.37 -16.43
CA GLY A 293 -10.05 9.35 -16.44
C GLY A 293 -9.50 9.25 -17.85
N GLN A 294 -8.19 9.16 -17.98
CA GLN A 294 -7.49 9.03 -19.24
C GLN A 294 -7.03 7.60 -19.48
N GLN A 295 -7.39 7.01 -20.63
CA GLN A 295 -6.86 5.73 -21.06
C GLN A 295 -5.35 5.84 -21.27
N THR A 296 -4.59 5.03 -20.57
CA THR A 296 -3.13 5.14 -20.51
C THR A 296 -2.50 3.75 -20.43
N GLU A 297 -1.41 3.55 -21.16
CA GLU A 297 -0.60 2.34 -21.03
C GLU A 297 0.06 2.26 -19.65
N LEU A 298 0.08 1.08 -19.08
CA LEU A 298 0.82 0.80 -17.86
C LEU A 298 2.28 0.43 -18.22
N ALA A 299 3.24 1.10 -17.59
CA ALA A 299 4.64 0.74 -17.73
C ALA A 299 4.99 -0.51 -16.93
N PHE A 300 5.83 -1.36 -17.49
CA PHE A 300 6.41 -2.45 -16.73
C PHE A 300 7.44 -1.95 -15.72
N ALA A 301 7.56 -2.59 -14.58
CA ALA A 301 8.42 -2.14 -13.48
C ALA A 301 9.88 -1.91 -13.89
N GLN A 302 10.42 -2.77 -14.78
CA GLN A 302 11.80 -2.63 -15.27
C GLN A 302 12.01 -1.41 -16.17
N GLU A 303 10.96 -0.79 -16.70
CA GLU A 303 11.02 0.40 -17.57
C GLU A 303 11.08 1.71 -16.76
N VAL A 304 10.71 1.68 -15.49
CA VAL A 304 10.71 2.87 -14.62
C VAL A 304 12.13 3.31 -14.32
N LEU A 305 12.45 4.57 -14.57
CA LEU A 305 13.79 5.13 -14.43
C LEU A 305 13.81 6.33 -13.47
N PRO A 306 14.93 6.58 -12.78
CA PRO A 306 15.17 7.89 -12.19
C PRO A 306 15.07 8.97 -13.26
N GLY A 307 14.38 10.08 -12.95
CA GLY A 307 14.16 11.15 -13.93
C GLY A 307 12.89 11.93 -13.70
N ALA A 308 12.58 12.80 -14.65
CA ALA A 308 11.37 13.61 -14.65
C ALA A 308 10.12 12.73 -14.77
N ALA A 309 9.10 13.07 -14.00
CA ALA A 309 7.79 12.43 -13.99
C ALA A 309 6.73 13.45 -13.56
N GLU A 310 5.48 13.04 -13.59
CA GLU A 310 4.34 13.84 -13.16
C GLU A 310 3.45 13.03 -12.22
N ILE A 311 2.78 13.70 -11.29
CA ILE A 311 1.69 13.11 -10.51
C ILE A 311 0.38 13.80 -10.84
N LEU A 312 -0.69 13.00 -10.94
CA LEU A 312 -2.04 13.52 -11.03
C LEU A 312 -2.66 13.52 -9.63
N THR A 313 -3.02 14.69 -9.13
CA THR A 313 -3.63 14.81 -7.80
C THR A 313 -4.61 15.97 -7.75
N THR A 314 -5.60 15.86 -6.87
CA THR A 314 -6.60 16.90 -6.65
C THR A 314 -6.31 17.59 -5.33
N THR A 315 -5.92 18.86 -5.38
CA THR A 315 -5.63 19.68 -4.19
C THR A 315 -6.77 20.63 -3.82
N SER A 316 -7.79 20.75 -4.70
CA SER A 316 -9.02 21.54 -4.47
C SER A 316 -10.11 21.08 -5.44
N GLY A 317 -11.35 20.99 -4.97
CA GLY A 317 -12.47 20.51 -5.78
C GLY A 317 -12.41 19.02 -6.06
N GLU A 318 -12.78 18.62 -7.27
CA GLU A 318 -12.88 17.21 -7.70
C GLU A 318 -11.94 16.88 -8.88
N THR A 319 -11.40 17.91 -9.54
CA THR A 319 -10.66 17.77 -10.79
C THR A 319 -9.18 17.62 -10.54
N PRO A 320 -8.54 16.51 -10.98
CA PRO A 320 -7.11 16.30 -10.85
C PRO A 320 -6.33 17.25 -11.73
N ARG A 321 -5.13 17.60 -11.28
CA ARG A 321 -4.13 18.38 -12.03
C ARG A 321 -2.82 17.64 -12.05
N SER A 322 -2.05 17.83 -13.14
CA SER A 322 -0.70 17.32 -13.24
C SER A 322 0.29 18.26 -12.55
N TYR A 323 1.20 17.67 -11.76
CA TYR A 323 2.28 18.37 -11.09
C TYR A 323 3.60 17.65 -11.33
N ARG A 324 4.66 18.41 -11.57
CA ARG A 324 5.99 17.87 -11.84
C ARG A 324 6.63 17.29 -10.58
N VAL A 325 7.18 16.10 -10.74
CA VAL A 325 7.99 15.43 -9.74
C VAL A 325 9.27 14.87 -10.39
N TYR A 326 10.21 14.45 -9.57
CA TYR A 326 11.40 13.75 -9.99
C TYR A 326 11.49 12.41 -9.26
N ILE A 327 11.64 11.32 -9.99
CA ILE A 327 11.92 10.00 -9.42
C ILE A 327 13.41 9.99 -9.10
N GLU A 328 13.77 10.07 -7.80
CA GLU A 328 15.17 10.13 -7.37
C GLU A 328 15.82 8.74 -7.33
N LYS A 329 15.03 7.74 -6.97
CA LYS A 329 15.50 6.36 -6.81
C LYS A 329 14.41 5.37 -7.18
N VAL A 330 14.82 4.27 -7.81
CA VAL A 330 13.99 3.08 -8.05
C VAL A 330 14.63 1.89 -7.36
N ASN A 331 13.81 1.09 -6.65
CA ASN A 331 14.25 -0.08 -5.90
C ASN A 331 13.27 -1.25 -6.14
N ASP A 332 13.69 -2.25 -6.90
CA ASP A 332 12.88 -3.43 -7.21
C ASP A 332 12.77 -4.40 -6.02
N ALA A 333 13.73 -4.34 -5.10
CA ALA A 333 13.79 -5.26 -3.97
C ALA A 333 12.82 -4.89 -2.83
N ASP A 334 12.32 -3.66 -2.79
CA ASP A 334 11.32 -3.26 -1.79
C ASP A 334 9.92 -3.52 -2.37
N PRO A 335 9.10 -4.40 -1.77
CA PRO A 335 7.79 -4.77 -2.31
C PRO A 335 6.72 -3.67 -2.15
N HIS A 336 6.98 -2.63 -1.34
CA HIS A 336 5.97 -1.63 -0.97
C HIS A 336 6.40 -0.19 -1.29
N ARG A 337 7.71 0.06 -1.47
CA ARG A 337 8.30 1.40 -1.65
C ARG A 337 9.32 1.38 -2.77
N ASN A 338 8.82 1.13 -3.97
CA ASN A 338 9.67 0.94 -5.15
C ASN A 338 10.35 2.22 -5.63
N MET A 339 9.78 3.39 -5.33
CA MET A 339 10.28 4.69 -5.78
C MET A 339 10.46 5.66 -4.62
N VAL A 340 11.47 6.52 -4.74
CA VAL A 340 11.58 7.75 -3.96
C VAL A 340 11.32 8.91 -4.92
N LEU A 341 10.37 9.76 -4.55
CA LEU A 341 9.92 10.90 -5.34
C LEU A 341 10.29 12.20 -4.66
N ARG A 342 10.57 13.23 -5.46
CA ARG A 342 10.68 14.61 -5.01
C ARG A 342 9.74 15.48 -5.81
N VAL A 343 8.92 16.28 -5.14
CA VAL A 343 8.08 17.31 -5.75
C VAL A 343 8.98 18.45 -6.25
N THR A 344 8.85 18.78 -7.52
CA THR A 344 9.60 19.86 -8.18
C THR A 344 8.68 20.96 -8.70
N ASP A 345 7.37 20.74 -8.63
CA ASP A 345 6.37 21.72 -9.08
C ASP A 345 6.22 22.85 -8.07
N PRO A 346 6.50 24.13 -8.45
CA PRO A 346 6.40 25.26 -7.55
C PRO A 346 4.96 25.53 -7.07
N ALA A 347 3.96 25.25 -7.91
CA ALA A 347 2.56 25.48 -7.54
C ALA A 347 2.11 24.50 -6.48
N LEU A 348 2.49 23.23 -6.59
CA LEU A 348 2.19 22.23 -5.57
C LEU A 348 2.93 22.53 -4.26
N LEU A 349 4.22 22.88 -4.32
CA LEU A 349 5.00 23.25 -3.14
C LEU A 349 4.42 24.49 -2.43
N ALA A 350 3.99 25.51 -3.18
CA ALA A 350 3.36 26.69 -2.60
C ALA A 350 2.01 26.40 -1.93
N GLN A 351 1.24 25.46 -2.49
CA GLN A 351 -0.10 25.15 -2.03
C GLN A 351 -0.12 24.18 -0.83
N THR A 352 0.75 23.17 -0.85
CA THR A 352 0.69 22.04 0.09
C THR A 352 1.98 21.82 0.88
N GLY A 353 3.08 22.50 0.51
CA GLY A 353 4.41 22.28 1.10
C GLY A 353 5.09 20.99 0.62
N GLY A 354 4.41 20.20 -0.22
CA GLY A 354 4.89 18.91 -0.73
C GLY A 354 3.79 17.86 -0.81
N ILE A 355 4.15 16.60 -0.57
CA ILE A 355 3.19 15.49 -0.47
C ILE A 355 2.50 15.55 0.89
N VAL A 356 1.18 15.48 0.90
CA VAL A 356 0.35 15.51 2.12
C VAL A 356 -0.58 14.30 2.17
N GLN A 357 -1.12 13.99 3.35
CA GLN A 357 -2.11 12.93 3.51
C GLN A 357 -3.33 13.20 2.61
N GLY A 358 -3.89 12.15 2.03
CA GLY A 358 -4.92 12.23 0.99
C GLY A 358 -4.38 12.21 -0.45
N MET A 359 -3.09 12.54 -0.67
CA MET A 359 -2.44 12.35 -1.98
C MET A 359 -2.02 10.91 -2.23
N SER A 360 -2.09 10.02 -1.25
CA SER A 360 -1.84 8.59 -1.41
C SER A 360 -2.75 8.02 -2.49
N GLY A 361 -2.17 7.30 -3.45
CA GLY A 361 -2.86 6.83 -4.65
C GLY A 361 -2.73 7.76 -5.86
N SER A 362 -2.18 8.98 -5.73
CA SER A 362 -1.95 9.87 -6.88
C SER A 362 -1.14 9.15 -7.95
N PRO A 363 -1.67 8.96 -9.18
CA PRO A 363 -0.95 8.31 -10.27
C PRO A 363 0.36 9.02 -10.59
N ILE A 364 1.41 8.25 -10.84
CA ILE A 364 2.71 8.72 -11.30
C ILE A 364 2.85 8.38 -12.77
N LEU A 365 3.06 9.38 -13.60
CA LEU A 365 3.25 9.25 -15.04
C LEU A 365 4.69 9.55 -15.42
N GLN A 366 5.28 8.71 -16.26
CA GLN A 366 6.60 8.93 -16.85
C GLN A 366 6.53 8.56 -18.34
N ASN A 367 6.96 9.47 -19.20
CA ASN A 367 6.93 9.28 -20.66
C ASN A 367 5.52 8.90 -21.20
N GLY A 368 4.45 9.46 -20.62
CA GLY A 368 3.08 9.21 -21.02
C GLY A 368 2.48 7.88 -20.54
N ARG A 369 3.20 7.11 -19.71
CA ARG A 369 2.75 5.83 -19.16
C ARG A 369 2.55 5.90 -17.65
N LEU A 370 1.59 5.13 -17.14
CA LEU A 370 1.38 4.96 -15.70
C LEU A 370 2.49 4.07 -15.13
N VAL A 371 3.39 4.65 -14.33
CA VAL A 371 4.51 3.92 -13.71
C VAL A 371 4.24 3.52 -12.26
N GLY A 372 3.31 4.20 -11.58
CA GLY A 372 3.03 3.91 -10.19
C GLY A 372 2.03 4.84 -9.54
N ALA A 373 2.00 4.80 -8.22
CA ALA A 373 1.22 5.69 -7.38
C ALA A 373 2.05 6.21 -6.20
N VAL A 374 1.76 7.43 -5.76
CA VAL A 374 2.28 8.00 -4.52
C VAL A 374 1.73 7.20 -3.33
N THR A 375 2.57 6.86 -2.37
CA THR A 375 2.13 6.11 -1.17
C THR A 375 2.25 6.95 0.10
N HIS A 376 3.45 7.20 0.57
CA HIS A 376 3.70 7.88 1.83
C HIS A 376 4.58 9.11 1.65
N VAL A 377 4.36 10.13 2.46
CA VAL A 377 5.25 11.29 2.60
C VAL A 377 6.43 10.94 3.52
N LEU A 378 7.60 11.53 3.27
CA LEU A 378 8.69 11.51 4.25
C LEU A 378 8.41 12.59 5.31
N VAL A 379 8.10 12.17 6.54
CA VAL A 379 7.66 13.07 7.62
C VAL A 379 8.64 14.23 7.86
N ASN A 380 9.95 13.99 7.78
CA ASN A 380 10.98 15.00 7.99
C ASN A 380 11.27 15.88 6.76
N ASP A 381 10.74 15.52 5.59
CA ASP A 381 10.90 16.27 4.34
C ASP A 381 9.66 16.04 3.46
N PRO A 382 8.57 16.83 3.63
CA PRO A 382 7.35 16.67 2.87
C PRO A 382 7.50 16.88 1.36
N THR A 383 8.59 17.51 0.91
CA THR A 383 8.89 17.63 -0.52
C THR A 383 9.22 16.28 -1.16
N ARG A 384 9.44 15.25 -0.36
CA ARG A 384 9.79 13.89 -0.79
C ARG A 384 8.78 12.86 -0.27
N GLY A 385 8.66 11.77 -1.00
CA GLY A 385 7.80 10.66 -0.62
C GLY A 385 8.16 9.37 -1.32
N TYR A 386 7.38 8.35 -1.04
CA TYR A 386 7.52 7.03 -1.65
C TYR A 386 6.44 6.82 -2.72
N GLY A 387 6.74 5.93 -3.65
CA GLY A 387 5.78 5.42 -4.62
C GLY A 387 5.90 3.91 -4.78
N ILE A 388 4.81 3.31 -5.23
CA ILE A 388 4.72 1.89 -5.58
C ILE A 388 4.55 1.73 -7.10
N PHE A 389 5.02 0.64 -7.68
CA PHE A 389 4.80 0.37 -9.10
C PHE A 389 3.31 0.12 -9.42
N ALA A 390 2.85 0.69 -10.52
CA ALA A 390 1.51 0.44 -11.04
C ALA A 390 1.28 -1.05 -11.38
N GLN A 391 2.32 -1.71 -11.84
CA GLN A 391 2.30 -3.15 -12.11
C GLN A 391 2.00 -3.97 -10.85
N THR A 392 2.63 -3.63 -9.71
CA THR A 392 2.33 -4.28 -8.42
C THR A 392 0.87 -4.08 -8.03
N MET A 393 0.33 -2.87 -8.24
CA MET A 393 -1.08 -2.60 -7.97
C MET A 393 -2.00 -3.38 -8.92
N LEU A 394 -1.66 -3.48 -10.20
CA LEU A 394 -2.44 -4.26 -11.17
C LEU A 394 -2.46 -5.75 -10.82
N GLU A 395 -1.32 -6.33 -10.43
CA GLU A 395 -1.25 -7.73 -9.98
C GLU A 395 -2.20 -7.99 -8.79
N GLN A 396 -2.38 -7.03 -7.90
CA GLN A 396 -3.31 -7.15 -6.76
C GLN A 396 -4.79 -7.08 -7.20
N THR A 397 -5.12 -6.37 -8.27
CA THR A 397 -6.50 -6.32 -8.76
C THR A 397 -7.00 -7.69 -9.22
N HIS A 398 -6.12 -8.58 -9.68
CA HIS A 398 -6.48 -9.97 -10.04
C HIS A 398 -6.95 -10.82 -8.85
N SER A 399 -6.70 -10.36 -7.62
CA SER A 399 -7.18 -11.02 -6.39
C SER A 399 -8.55 -10.51 -5.92
N VAL A 400 -9.14 -9.54 -6.62
CA VAL A 400 -10.47 -9.01 -6.30
C VAL A 400 -11.52 -10.08 -6.65
N PRO A 401 -12.39 -10.50 -5.72
CA PRO A 401 -13.41 -11.51 -6.00
C PRO A 401 -14.36 -11.10 -7.14
N GLY A 402 -14.65 -12.02 -8.04
CA GLY A 402 -15.55 -11.79 -9.19
C GLY A 402 -14.85 -11.24 -10.44
N THR A 403 -13.53 -11.03 -10.40
CA THR A 403 -12.71 -10.83 -11.58
C THR A 403 -12.21 -12.19 -12.04
N ASP A 404 -13.05 -12.99 -12.70
CA ASP A 404 -12.54 -14.09 -13.49
C ASP A 404 -11.72 -13.46 -14.62
N ALA A 405 -10.40 -13.50 -14.45
CA ALA A 405 -9.47 -13.10 -15.47
C ALA A 405 -9.84 -13.86 -16.74
N ALA A 406 -10.30 -13.14 -17.73
CA ALA A 406 -10.28 -13.65 -19.10
C ALA A 406 -8.80 -13.91 -19.40
N ALA A 407 -8.42 -15.18 -19.33
CA ALA A 407 -7.09 -15.69 -19.58
C ALA A 407 -6.71 -15.51 -21.06
#